data_17db2726c8f9396c3a63bdefe8ff55c5
#
_entry.id   17db2726c8f9396c3a63bdefe8ff55c5
#
_cell.length_a   1.000
_cell.length_b   1.000
_cell.length_c   1.000
_cell.angle_alpha   90.00
_cell.angle_beta   90.00
_cell.angle_gamma   90.00
#
_symmetry.space_group_name_H-M   'P 1'
#
loop_
_entity.id
_entity.type
_entity.pdbx_description
1 polymer ?
#
loop_
_entity_poly.entity_id
_entity_poly.type
_entity_poly.pdbx_seq_one_letter_code
_entity_poly.pdbx_strand_id
1 'polypeptide(L)'
;MDDLQDMAPLQLGVSPAMEHAAAALCNLKIEMDRYARGFIGQPYLDDWMGTHGTCAYWGDELLRLAVPFLDWERGVGERFKALVDPRHVLGASIKGLPEHIPEKDVPERIARYAKTLGSSDHVLYFWYKPLGILTAHEGKHRVAFMRAHDQPAIAAWVCEASYPAAERITVIAPNDERDDWLAMLDERYVQVLRRPRVSLLLLQAYGVKVRRWRDLPDMPNEARVRQAMNERKLHRNPKTIAEADRTLDLEVVHQRAHEDAEPVIRTIHDLEHHRFEWRRYGAVLAGCLVIAMILSFVDYPLTRSAGMLLMGIATGLAWGLSLIRFVGRRRS
;
A
#
# COMPACT_ATOMS: atom_id res chain seq x y z
N MET A 1 8.06 36.03 29.79
CA MET A 1 6.64 36.46 29.62
C MET A 1 6.38 37.05 28.24
N ASP A 2 7.37 36.98 27.35
CA ASP A 2 7.32 37.52 25.97
C ASP A 2 6.80 36.62 24.88
N ASP A 3 6.46 35.34 25.18
CA ASP A 3 6.13 34.35 24.14
C ASP A 3 4.74 34.49 23.49
N LEU A 4 3.89 35.35 24.05
CA LEU A 4 2.48 35.46 23.62
C LEU A 4 2.21 36.55 22.58
N GLN A 5 3.08 37.55 22.45
CA GLN A 5 2.80 38.70 21.57
C GLN A 5 2.86 38.37 20.08
N ASP A 6 3.46 37.22 19.68
CA ASP A 6 3.69 36.87 18.29
C ASP A 6 2.87 35.67 17.78
N MET A 7 1.95 35.12 18.60
CA MET A 7 1.18 33.92 18.15
C MET A 7 -0.16 34.33 17.54
N ALA A 8 -0.31 34.09 16.26
CA ALA A 8 -1.58 34.25 15.55
C ALA A 8 -2.38 32.91 15.51
N PRO A 9 -3.71 32.97 15.44
CA PRO A 9 -4.53 31.81 15.15
C PRO A 9 -4.13 31.19 13.80
N LEU A 10 -3.92 29.88 13.79
CA LEU A 10 -3.61 29.15 12.56
C LEU A 10 -4.84 29.12 11.65
N GLN A 11 -4.70 29.74 10.48
CA GLN A 11 -5.72 29.68 9.44
C GLN A 11 -5.48 28.42 8.59
N LEU A 12 -6.47 27.52 8.53
CA LEU A 12 -6.32 26.26 7.81
C LEU A 12 -6.21 26.43 6.29
N GLY A 13 -6.88 27.45 5.73
CA GLY A 13 -6.78 27.79 4.31
C GLY A 13 -7.38 26.73 3.37
N VAL A 14 -8.27 25.86 3.84
CA VAL A 14 -8.95 24.83 3.07
C VAL A 14 -10.41 25.18 2.81
N SER A 15 -11.07 24.44 1.90
CA SER A 15 -12.50 24.63 1.63
C SER A 15 -13.35 24.25 2.85
N PRO A 16 -14.55 24.83 3.02
CA PRO A 16 -15.46 24.46 4.10
C PRO A 16 -15.80 22.96 4.13
N ALA A 17 -15.88 22.32 2.97
CA ALA A 17 -16.11 20.87 2.85
C ALA A 17 -14.92 20.09 3.44
N MET A 18 -13.70 20.52 3.13
CA MET A 18 -12.48 19.89 3.65
C MET A 18 -12.35 20.11 5.17
N GLU A 19 -12.62 21.33 5.64
CA GLU A 19 -12.63 21.64 7.07
C GLU A 19 -13.62 20.76 7.84
N HIS A 20 -14.84 20.59 7.31
CA HIS A 20 -15.85 19.71 7.89
C HIS A 20 -15.39 18.25 7.93
N ALA A 21 -14.83 17.74 6.82
CA ALA A 21 -14.33 16.36 6.75
C ALA A 21 -13.15 16.13 7.71
N ALA A 22 -12.24 17.09 7.83
CA ALA A 22 -11.13 17.07 8.77
C ALA A 22 -11.61 17.03 10.23
N ALA A 23 -12.56 17.90 10.57
CA ALA A 23 -13.17 17.93 11.89
C ALA A 23 -13.92 16.62 12.22
N ALA A 24 -14.61 16.03 11.23
CA ALA A 24 -15.28 14.73 11.38
C ALA A 24 -14.28 13.60 11.68
N LEU A 25 -13.13 13.57 11.01
CA LEU A 25 -12.07 12.59 11.31
C LEU A 25 -11.51 12.80 12.72
N CYS A 26 -11.30 14.04 13.15
CA CYS A 26 -10.84 14.36 14.51
C CYS A 26 -11.89 13.97 15.57
N ASN A 27 -13.17 14.12 15.27
CA ASN A 27 -14.26 13.67 16.15
C ASN A 27 -14.28 12.13 16.25
N LEU A 28 -14.18 11.43 15.11
CA LEU A 28 -14.08 9.98 15.08
C LEU A 28 -12.93 9.48 15.97
N LYS A 29 -11.76 10.14 15.89
CA LYS A 29 -10.60 9.79 16.72
C LYS A 29 -10.90 9.86 18.22
N ILE A 30 -11.61 10.88 18.66
CA ILE A 30 -11.97 11.04 20.07
C ILE A 30 -12.96 9.97 20.51
N GLU A 31 -13.97 9.68 19.69
CA GLU A 31 -14.91 8.60 19.98
C GLU A 31 -14.19 7.24 20.06
N MET A 32 -13.26 6.98 19.15
CA MET A 32 -12.41 5.78 19.21
C MET A 32 -11.61 5.71 20.52
N ASP A 33 -11.01 6.81 20.96
CA ASP A 33 -10.24 6.86 22.21
C ASP A 33 -11.14 6.64 23.44
N ARG A 34 -12.34 7.19 23.45
CA ARG A 34 -13.33 6.97 24.52
C ARG A 34 -13.77 5.52 24.56
N TYR A 35 -14.08 4.95 23.40
CA TYR A 35 -14.50 3.57 23.29
C TYR A 35 -13.39 2.60 23.71
N ALA A 36 -12.18 2.78 23.19
CA ALA A 36 -11.04 1.93 23.48
C ALA A 36 -10.66 1.90 24.96
N ARG A 37 -10.95 2.98 25.71
CA ARG A 37 -10.71 3.05 27.15
C ARG A 37 -11.45 1.95 27.92
N GLY A 38 -12.69 1.64 27.53
CA GLY A 38 -13.50 0.59 28.16
C GLY A 38 -13.03 -0.83 27.85
N PHE A 39 -12.11 -0.99 26.88
CA PHE A 39 -11.70 -2.28 26.36
C PHE A 39 -10.19 -2.54 26.43
N ILE A 40 -9.47 -1.79 27.25
CA ILE A 40 -8.05 -1.99 27.47
C ILE A 40 -7.77 -3.44 27.87
N GLY A 41 -6.84 -4.09 27.18
CA GLY A 41 -6.46 -5.49 27.42
C GLY A 41 -7.35 -6.54 26.75
N GLN A 42 -8.35 -6.14 25.96
CA GLN A 42 -9.17 -7.06 25.19
C GLN A 42 -8.54 -7.39 23.83
N PRO A 43 -8.27 -8.67 23.51
CA PRO A 43 -7.50 -9.05 22.31
C PRO A 43 -8.21 -8.77 20.98
N TYR A 44 -9.53 -8.70 20.96
CA TYR A 44 -10.31 -8.50 19.73
C TYR A 44 -10.33 -7.06 19.20
N LEU A 45 -9.67 -6.13 19.89
CA LEU A 45 -9.57 -4.73 19.47
C LEU A 45 -8.27 -4.38 18.75
N ASP A 46 -7.45 -5.36 18.39
CA ASP A 46 -6.14 -5.14 17.77
C ASP A 46 -6.20 -4.25 16.53
N ASP A 47 -7.27 -4.34 15.74
CA ASP A 47 -7.48 -3.50 14.55
C ASP A 47 -7.73 -2.01 14.85
N TRP A 48 -8.07 -1.68 16.09
CA TRP A 48 -8.43 -0.33 16.54
C TRP A 48 -7.43 0.24 17.54
N MET A 49 -6.59 -0.61 18.10
CA MET A 49 -5.57 -0.21 19.07
C MET A 49 -4.26 0.14 18.36
N GLY A 50 -3.56 1.13 18.89
CA GLY A 50 -2.21 1.48 18.44
C GLY A 50 -1.21 0.34 18.67
N THR A 51 0.00 0.53 18.18
CA THR A 51 1.11 -0.45 18.23
C THR A 51 1.39 -1.01 19.64
N HIS A 52 0.99 -0.30 20.69
CA HIS A 52 1.25 -0.68 22.07
C HIS A 52 0.11 -1.42 22.77
N GLY A 53 -1.00 -1.72 22.08
CA GLY A 53 -2.13 -2.49 22.62
C GLY A 53 -2.87 -1.87 23.81
N THR A 54 -2.46 -0.69 24.28
CA THR A 54 -3.00 -0.02 25.47
C THR A 54 -3.65 1.33 25.17
N CYS A 55 -3.68 1.76 23.93
CA CYS A 55 -4.28 3.00 23.47
C CYS A 55 -4.85 2.86 22.07
N ALA A 56 -5.87 3.64 21.74
CA ALA A 56 -6.31 3.80 20.37
C ALA A 56 -5.15 4.32 19.49
N TYR A 57 -5.31 4.26 18.18
CA TYR A 57 -4.31 4.77 17.23
C TYR A 57 -3.76 6.13 17.65
N TRP A 58 -2.49 6.35 17.45
CA TRP A 58 -1.95 7.70 17.48
C TRP A 58 -2.54 8.51 16.31
N GLY A 59 -2.48 9.83 16.42
CA GLY A 59 -3.09 10.70 15.41
C GLY A 59 -2.52 10.48 14.01
N ASP A 60 -1.21 10.31 13.90
CA ASP A 60 -0.51 10.01 12.66
C ASP A 60 -0.82 8.59 12.13
N GLU A 61 -0.95 7.59 13.02
CA GLU A 61 -1.35 6.23 12.64
C GLU A 61 -2.77 6.22 12.05
N LEU A 62 -3.71 6.91 12.70
CA LEU A 62 -5.08 7.03 12.19
C LEU A 62 -5.11 7.75 10.85
N LEU A 63 -4.36 8.86 10.72
CA LEU A 63 -4.30 9.60 9.47
C LEU A 63 -3.73 8.73 8.34
N ARG A 64 -2.68 7.96 8.61
CA ARG A 64 -2.08 7.00 7.66
C ARG A 64 -3.04 5.88 7.25
N LEU A 65 -4.00 5.52 8.11
CA LEU A 65 -5.07 4.57 7.76
C LEU A 65 -6.18 5.20 6.91
N ALA A 66 -6.46 6.48 7.16
CA ALA A 66 -7.52 7.21 6.48
C ALA A 66 -7.08 7.79 5.13
N VAL A 67 -5.80 8.12 4.97
CA VAL A 67 -5.27 8.85 3.81
C VAL A 67 -4.13 8.07 3.17
N PRO A 68 -4.24 7.69 1.88
CA PRO A 68 -3.15 7.04 1.16
C PRO A 68 -2.03 8.05 0.87
N PHE A 69 -0.82 7.57 0.64
CA PHE A 69 0.36 8.35 0.25
C PHE A 69 0.75 9.47 1.23
N LEU A 70 0.45 9.30 2.52
CA LEU A 70 0.68 10.33 3.53
C LEU A 70 2.17 10.70 3.67
N ASP A 71 3.05 9.71 3.58
CA ASP A 71 4.50 9.86 3.74
C ASP A 71 5.23 9.94 2.38
N TRP A 72 4.49 10.12 1.27
CA TRP A 72 5.06 10.10 -0.09
C TRP A 72 5.95 11.31 -0.36
N GLU A 73 5.48 12.49 0.00
CA GLU A 73 6.22 13.73 -0.10
C GLU A 73 6.86 14.04 1.25
N ARG A 74 8.11 13.66 1.42
CA ARG A 74 8.86 13.95 2.65
C ARG A 74 9.32 15.39 2.66
N GLY A 75 8.44 16.29 3.07
CA GLY A 75 8.78 17.69 3.33
C GLY A 75 8.26 18.09 4.71
N VAL A 76 9.16 18.45 5.61
CA VAL A 76 8.79 19.08 6.89
C VAL A 76 9.34 20.49 6.84
N GLY A 77 8.42 21.46 6.88
CA GLY A 77 8.77 22.87 6.92
C GLY A 77 9.45 23.29 8.21
N GLU A 78 9.87 24.55 8.26
CA GLU A 78 10.38 25.14 9.49
C GLU A 78 9.31 25.17 10.59
N ARG A 79 9.74 25.09 11.83
CA ARG A 79 8.86 25.17 12.99
C ARG A 79 8.48 26.62 13.25
N PHE A 80 7.20 26.86 13.45
CA PHE A 80 6.68 28.15 13.85
C PHE A 80 5.70 28.04 15.01
N LYS A 81 5.43 29.14 15.68
CA LYS A 81 4.51 29.22 16.82
C LYS A 81 3.12 29.62 16.32
N ALA A 82 2.07 28.91 16.79
CA ALA A 82 0.70 29.23 16.44
C ALA A 82 -0.29 28.89 17.55
N LEU A 83 -1.45 29.55 17.51
CA LEU A 83 -2.65 29.14 18.24
C LEU A 83 -3.47 28.20 17.35
N VAL A 84 -3.56 26.94 17.75
CA VAL A 84 -4.18 25.87 16.97
C VAL A 84 -5.54 25.50 17.56
N ASP A 85 -6.58 25.47 16.72
CA ASP A 85 -7.88 24.96 17.12
C ASP A 85 -7.81 23.44 17.36
N PRO A 86 -8.06 22.97 18.58
CA PRO A 86 -7.95 21.53 18.89
C PRO A 86 -8.95 20.66 18.15
N ARG A 87 -9.97 21.23 17.50
CA ARG A 87 -10.95 20.49 16.70
C ARG A 87 -10.35 19.92 15.43
N HIS A 88 -9.23 20.45 14.96
CA HIS A 88 -8.50 20.04 13.76
C HIS A 88 -7.24 19.23 14.06
N VAL A 89 -7.05 18.79 15.33
CA VAL A 89 -5.85 18.07 15.76
C VAL A 89 -6.20 16.62 16.09
N LEU A 90 -5.58 15.70 15.38
CA LEU A 90 -5.55 14.28 15.69
C LEU A 90 -4.50 14.02 16.77
N GLY A 91 -4.91 13.99 18.04
CA GLY A 91 -3.93 13.93 19.10
C GLY A 91 -4.39 13.26 20.40
N ALA A 92 -5.68 13.09 20.58
CA ALA A 92 -6.22 12.51 21.80
C ALA A 92 -5.65 11.11 22.06
N SER A 93 -5.49 10.78 23.33
CA SER A 93 -5.11 9.43 23.79
C SER A 93 -5.99 9.00 24.95
N ILE A 94 -6.02 7.70 25.21
CA ILE A 94 -6.78 7.11 26.32
C ILE A 94 -6.46 7.77 27.68
N LYS A 95 -5.19 8.16 27.90
CA LYS A 95 -4.74 8.81 29.14
C LYS A 95 -5.09 10.31 29.22
N GLY A 96 -5.45 10.93 28.12
CA GLY A 96 -5.61 12.40 28.00
C GLY A 96 -7.01 12.91 28.29
N LEU A 97 -7.96 12.06 28.60
CA LEU A 97 -9.30 12.51 28.96
C LEU A 97 -9.29 13.14 30.36
N PRO A 98 -10.00 14.26 30.55
CA PRO A 98 -9.84 15.14 31.71
C PRO A 98 -10.47 14.63 33.01
N GLU A 99 -11.11 13.49 33.00
CA GLU A 99 -11.91 12.94 34.13
C GLU A 99 -11.11 12.75 35.44
N HIS A 100 -9.77 12.80 35.37
CA HIS A 100 -8.90 12.66 36.54
C HIS A 100 -8.32 13.97 37.05
N ILE A 101 -8.72 15.10 36.45
CA ILE A 101 -8.19 16.41 36.82
C ILE A 101 -9.19 17.03 37.82
N PRO A 102 -8.76 17.38 39.03
CA PRO A 102 -9.62 18.06 39.96
C PRO A 102 -10.19 19.36 39.36
N GLU A 103 -11.47 19.63 39.55
CA GLU A 103 -12.15 20.82 39.00
C GLU A 103 -11.43 22.13 39.33
N LYS A 104 -10.86 22.23 40.53
CA LYS A 104 -10.09 23.41 40.97
C LYS A 104 -8.85 23.69 40.11
N ASP A 105 -8.27 22.66 39.48
CA ASP A 105 -7.04 22.77 38.71
C ASP A 105 -7.32 23.02 37.21
N VAL A 106 -8.58 22.90 36.78
CA VAL A 106 -9.00 23.04 35.38
C VAL A 106 -8.70 24.45 34.84
N PRO A 107 -9.07 25.57 35.50
CA PRO A 107 -8.85 26.90 34.96
C PRO A 107 -7.36 27.22 34.76
N GLU A 108 -6.50 26.86 35.71
CA GLU A 108 -5.05 27.07 35.60
C GLU A 108 -4.48 26.27 34.44
N ARG A 109 -4.93 25.02 34.27
CA ARG A 109 -4.47 24.15 33.18
C ARG A 109 -4.91 24.65 31.82
N ILE A 110 -6.15 25.13 31.68
CA ILE A 110 -6.63 25.79 30.47
C ILE A 110 -5.75 26.99 30.14
N ALA A 111 -5.56 27.90 31.10
CA ALA A 111 -4.74 29.06 30.91
C ALA A 111 -3.31 28.73 30.47
N ARG A 112 -2.72 27.69 31.08
CA ARG A 112 -1.40 27.20 30.72
C ARG A 112 -1.35 26.63 29.29
N TYR A 113 -2.31 25.81 28.90
CA TYR A 113 -2.33 25.18 27.57
C TYR A 113 -2.67 26.16 26.44
N ALA A 114 -3.49 27.18 26.75
CA ALA A 114 -3.81 28.25 25.81
C ALA A 114 -2.66 29.22 25.57
N LYS A 115 -1.77 29.40 26.57
CA LYS A 115 -0.80 30.47 26.57
C LYS A 115 0.66 30.06 26.61
N THR A 116 0.96 28.81 27.01
CA THR A 116 2.35 28.38 27.23
C THR A 116 2.75 27.30 26.23
N LEU A 117 3.69 27.63 25.37
CA LEU A 117 4.26 26.72 24.41
C LEU A 117 5.03 25.57 25.08
N GLY A 118 5.84 25.89 26.06
CA GLY A 118 6.90 24.98 26.50
C GLY A 118 7.98 24.84 25.41
N SER A 119 8.90 23.88 25.59
CA SER A 119 9.83 23.53 24.53
C SER A 119 9.08 22.81 23.38
N SER A 120 9.65 22.83 22.17
CA SER A 120 9.11 22.08 21.03
C SER A 120 9.01 20.57 21.27
N ASP A 121 9.72 20.06 22.28
CA ASP A 121 9.66 18.65 22.68
C ASP A 121 8.41 18.32 23.49
N HIS A 122 7.63 19.32 23.91
CA HIS A 122 6.41 19.10 24.70
C HIS A 122 5.12 19.32 23.91
N VAL A 123 5.15 20.13 22.83
CA VAL A 123 3.97 20.40 22.00
C VAL A 123 4.41 20.67 20.57
N LEU A 124 4.41 19.63 19.78
CA LEU A 124 4.76 19.68 18.37
C LEU A 124 3.65 19.04 17.54
N TYR A 125 3.09 19.81 16.60
CA TYR A 125 2.06 19.35 15.69
C TYR A 125 2.56 19.42 14.25
N PHE A 126 2.32 18.35 13.49
CA PHE A 126 2.53 18.31 12.04
C PHE A 126 1.23 18.71 11.34
N TRP A 127 1.29 19.77 10.56
CA TRP A 127 0.16 20.32 9.84
C TRP A 127 0.17 19.91 8.38
N TYR A 128 -0.70 18.99 8.02
CA TYR A 128 -0.98 18.63 6.63
C TYR A 128 -1.90 19.69 6.04
N LYS A 129 -1.29 20.81 5.62
CA LYS A 129 -1.99 22.02 5.18
C LYS A 129 -3.06 21.75 4.12
N PRO A 130 -2.81 20.95 3.03
CA PRO A 130 -3.82 20.67 2.03
C PRO A 130 -5.05 19.94 2.56
N LEU A 131 -4.92 19.21 3.66
CA LEU A 131 -5.99 18.45 4.31
C LEU A 131 -6.65 19.21 5.47
N GLY A 132 -6.12 20.36 5.88
CA GLY A 132 -6.61 21.08 7.05
C GLY A 132 -6.53 20.30 8.36
N ILE A 133 -5.62 19.33 8.45
CA ILE A 133 -5.49 18.40 9.58
C ILE A 133 -4.11 18.55 10.21
N LEU A 134 -4.10 18.55 11.55
CA LEU A 134 -2.86 18.47 12.31
C LEU A 134 -2.77 17.12 13.03
N THR A 135 -1.57 16.57 13.17
CA THR A 135 -1.29 15.43 14.04
C THR A 135 -0.41 15.87 15.20
N ALA A 136 -0.80 15.53 16.40
CA ALA A 136 0.02 15.82 17.58
C ALA A 136 1.08 14.73 17.75
N HIS A 137 2.32 15.06 17.45
CA HIS A 137 3.47 14.22 17.79
C HIS A 137 3.69 14.23 19.30
N GLU A 138 3.80 15.45 19.87
CA GLU A 138 3.77 15.67 21.31
C GLU A 138 2.61 16.59 21.70
N GLY A 139 2.16 16.50 22.95
CA GLY A 139 1.04 17.30 23.45
C GLY A 139 -0.35 16.71 23.16
N LYS A 140 -0.44 15.46 22.71
CA LYS A 140 -1.72 14.77 22.42
C LYS A 140 -2.73 14.78 23.57
N HIS A 141 -2.27 14.76 24.81
CA HIS A 141 -3.14 14.89 26.00
C HIS A 141 -3.75 16.28 26.15
N ARG A 142 -3.02 17.34 25.71
CA ARG A 142 -3.58 18.71 25.72
C ARG A 142 -4.78 18.81 24.79
N VAL A 143 -4.71 18.17 23.62
CA VAL A 143 -5.81 18.16 22.64
C VAL A 143 -7.08 17.60 23.26
N ALA A 144 -7.02 16.41 23.88
CA ALA A 144 -8.18 15.80 24.54
C ALA A 144 -8.75 16.68 25.65
N PHE A 145 -7.85 17.27 26.47
CA PHE A 145 -8.24 18.14 27.57
C PHE A 145 -8.93 19.41 27.08
N MET A 146 -8.32 20.14 26.15
CA MET A 146 -8.84 21.41 25.64
C MET A 146 -10.17 21.23 24.90
N ARG A 147 -10.33 20.12 24.16
CA ARG A 147 -11.61 19.79 23.52
C ARG A 147 -12.71 19.46 24.51
N ALA A 148 -12.38 18.71 25.57
CA ALA A 148 -13.39 18.36 26.60
C ALA A 148 -13.90 19.60 27.39
N HIS A 149 -13.15 20.68 27.36
CA HIS A 149 -13.52 21.96 27.97
C HIS A 149 -13.89 23.03 26.93
N ASP A 150 -14.20 22.63 25.68
CA ASP A 150 -14.63 23.52 24.58
C ASP A 150 -13.70 24.74 24.36
N GLN A 151 -12.39 24.54 24.56
CA GLN A 151 -11.43 25.62 24.42
C GLN A 151 -11.07 25.87 22.93
N PRO A 152 -11.00 27.13 22.50
CA PRO A 152 -10.85 27.47 21.09
C PRO A 152 -9.42 27.30 20.57
N ALA A 153 -8.41 27.26 21.43
CA ALA A 153 -7.03 27.28 20.98
C ALA A 153 -6.04 26.59 21.92
N ILE A 154 -5.02 26.00 21.33
CA ILE A 154 -3.82 25.47 22.01
C ILE A 154 -2.60 26.20 21.47
N ALA A 155 -1.74 26.71 22.34
CA ALA A 155 -0.42 27.22 21.95
C ALA A 155 0.48 26.03 21.59
N ALA A 156 0.97 25.99 20.34
CA ALA A 156 1.76 24.88 19.83
C ALA A 156 2.88 25.32 18.90
N TRP A 157 3.94 24.52 18.84
CA TRP A 157 4.85 24.50 17.72
C TRP A 157 4.21 23.72 16.57
N VAL A 158 4.28 24.28 15.38
CA VAL A 158 3.69 23.70 14.17
C VAL A 158 4.77 23.52 13.11
N CYS A 159 4.78 22.37 12.48
CA CYS A 159 5.57 22.10 11.27
C CYS A 159 4.62 21.81 10.12
N GLU A 160 4.78 22.50 9.00
CA GLU A 160 4.02 22.18 7.80
C GLU A 160 4.51 20.86 7.19
N ALA A 161 3.60 19.95 6.91
CA ALA A 161 3.86 18.67 6.26
C ALA A 161 3.21 18.65 4.87
N SER A 162 3.93 18.11 3.90
CA SER A 162 3.45 17.99 2.52
C SER A 162 2.46 16.85 2.36
N TYR A 163 1.55 16.98 1.38
CA TYR A 163 0.68 15.93 0.91
C TYR A 163 0.46 16.10 -0.60
N PRO A 164 0.39 15.01 -1.40
CA PRO A 164 0.20 15.12 -2.84
C PRO A 164 -1.06 15.87 -3.22
N ALA A 165 -0.99 16.69 -4.27
CA ALA A 165 -2.12 17.44 -4.78
C ALA A 165 -3.26 16.52 -5.23
N ALA A 166 -4.52 16.95 -5.06
CA ALA A 166 -5.70 16.12 -5.26
C ALA A 166 -5.82 15.56 -6.69
N GLU A 167 -5.40 16.33 -7.68
CA GLU A 167 -5.41 15.94 -9.10
C GLU A 167 -4.43 14.82 -9.45
N ARG A 168 -3.41 14.60 -8.63
CA ARG A 168 -2.45 13.50 -8.77
C ARG A 168 -2.98 12.18 -8.23
N ILE A 169 -4.03 12.24 -7.42
CA ILE A 169 -4.62 11.08 -6.77
C ILE A 169 -5.92 10.70 -7.46
N THR A 170 -6.10 9.42 -7.72
CA THR A 170 -7.37 8.85 -8.19
C THR A 170 -7.78 7.72 -7.26
N VAL A 171 -9.02 7.74 -6.78
CA VAL A 171 -9.60 6.63 -6.04
C VAL A 171 -10.29 5.69 -7.03
N ILE A 172 -10.07 4.40 -6.86
CA ILE A 172 -10.62 3.36 -7.73
C ILE A 172 -11.65 2.56 -6.96
N ALA A 173 -12.88 2.66 -7.44
CA ALA A 173 -13.99 1.87 -6.90
C ALA A 173 -13.86 0.39 -7.31
N PRO A 174 -14.15 -0.55 -6.42
CA PRO A 174 -14.14 -1.96 -6.74
C PRO A 174 -15.24 -2.31 -7.75
N ASN A 175 -15.03 -3.37 -8.51
CA ASN A 175 -16.08 -3.92 -9.39
C ASN A 175 -17.04 -4.85 -8.64
N ASP A 176 -16.55 -5.53 -7.62
CA ASP A 176 -17.31 -6.40 -6.72
C ASP A 176 -17.18 -5.88 -5.28
N GLU A 177 -18.21 -6.08 -4.44
CA GLU A 177 -18.20 -5.70 -3.03
C GLU A 177 -17.08 -6.38 -2.21
N ARG A 178 -16.56 -7.49 -2.70
CA ARG A 178 -15.46 -8.25 -2.07
C ARG A 178 -14.08 -7.68 -2.41
N ASP A 179 -14.00 -6.86 -3.43
CA ASP A 179 -12.75 -6.27 -3.86
C ASP A 179 -12.38 -5.06 -2.99
N ASP A 180 -11.09 -4.85 -2.83
CA ASP A 180 -10.58 -3.68 -2.13
C ASP A 180 -10.78 -2.40 -2.96
N TRP A 181 -11.11 -1.30 -2.27
CA TRP A 181 -10.95 0.04 -2.78
C TRP A 181 -9.47 0.37 -2.90
N LEU A 182 -9.07 1.00 -4.00
CA LEU A 182 -7.69 1.36 -4.26
C LEU A 182 -7.55 2.88 -4.36
N ALA A 183 -6.35 3.38 -4.05
CA ALA A 183 -5.93 4.72 -4.39
C ALA A 183 -4.72 4.62 -5.32
N MET A 184 -4.67 5.48 -6.32
CA MET A 184 -3.59 5.55 -7.28
C MET A 184 -3.01 6.97 -7.31
N LEU A 185 -1.69 7.08 -7.29
CA LEU A 185 -0.95 8.32 -7.39
C LEU A 185 -0.16 8.34 -8.70
N ASP A 186 -0.23 9.47 -9.42
CA ASP A 186 0.49 9.73 -10.67
C ASP A 186 0.29 8.63 -11.74
N GLU A 187 -0.91 8.01 -11.76
CA GLU A 187 -1.26 6.92 -12.67
C GLU A 187 -0.31 5.71 -12.62
N ARG A 188 0.50 5.61 -11.58
CA ARG A 188 1.58 4.62 -11.45
C ARG A 188 1.59 3.88 -10.11
N TYR A 189 1.42 4.56 -9.00
CA TYR A 189 1.59 3.98 -7.68
C TYR A 189 0.24 3.65 -7.06
N VAL A 190 0.04 2.41 -6.61
CA VAL A 190 -1.26 1.94 -6.11
C VAL A 190 -1.16 1.47 -4.68
N GLN A 191 -2.12 1.88 -3.85
CA GLN A 191 -2.30 1.44 -2.47
C GLN A 191 -3.72 0.96 -2.22
N VAL A 192 -3.90 0.09 -1.22
CA VAL A 192 -5.22 -0.33 -0.73
C VAL A 192 -5.77 0.73 0.23
N LEU A 193 -7.01 1.19 0.01
CA LEU A 193 -7.74 2.00 0.98
C LEU A 193 -8.28 1.11 2.10
N ARG A 194 -7.68 1.20 3.26
CA ARG A 194 -7.98 0.33 4.41
C ARG A 194 -9.31 0.61 5.08
N ARG A 195 -9.73 1.84 5.09
CA ARG A 195 -10.94 2.32 5.72
C ARG A 195 -11.75 3.17 4.73
N PRO A 196 -12.26 2.59 3.63
CA PRO A 196 -12.82 3.35 2.51
C PRO A 196 -13.96 4.27 2.95
N ARG A 197 -14.78 3.87 3.92
CA ARG A 197 -15.87 4.73 4.43
C ARG A 197 -15.37 6.03 5.07
N VAL A 198 -14.20 6.01 5.69
CA VAL A 198 -13.57 7.21 6.27
C VAL A 198 -12.77 7.95 5.21
N SER A 199 -11.97 7.21 4.44
CA SER A 199 -11.09 7.75 3.40
C SER A 199 -11.84 8.52 2.32
N LEU A 200 -12.96 7.96 1.83
CA LEU A 200 -13.74 8.54 0.74
C LEU A 200 -14.29 9.92 1.10
N LEU A 201 -14.82 10.08 2.31
CA LEU A 201 -15.35 11.37 2.76
C LEU A 201 -14.26 12.45 2.74
N LEU A 202 -13.08 12.12 3.24
CA LEU A 202 -11.94 13.04 3.29
C LEU A 202 -11.38 13.33 1.90
N LEU A 203 -11.12 12.29 1.10
CA LEU A 203 -10.53 12.41 -0.22
C LEU A 203 -11.45 13.14 -1.21
N GLN A 204 -12.77 12.91 -1.15
CA GLN A 204 -13.74 13.63 -1.97
C GLN A 204 -13.82 15.12 -1.58
N ALA A 205 -13.80 15.42 -0.28
CA ALA A 205 -13.75 16.81 0.20
C ALA A 205 -12.45 17.52 -0.22
N TYR A 206 -11.37 16.77 -0.32
CA TYR A 206 -10.09 17.24 -0.86
C TYR A 206 -10.12 17.49 -2.37
N GLY A 207 -11.06 16.90 -3.11
CA GLY A 207 -11.19 17.04 -4.55
C GLY A 207 -10.72 15.84 -5.37
N VAL A 208 -10.36 14.73 -4.70
CA VAL A 208 -9.94 13.50 -5.37
C VAL A 208 -11.11 12.86 -6.12
N LYS A 209 -10.87 12.46 -7.37
CA LYS A 209 -11.87 11.83 -8.23
C LYS A 209 -11.97 10.33 -7.95
N VAL A 210 -13.21 9.81 -7.98
CA VAL A 210 -13.49 8.38 -7.94
C VAL A 210 -13.75 7.89 -9.35
N ARG A 211 -13.05 6.83 -9.78
CA ARG A 211 -13.18 6.19 -11.09
C ARG A 211 -13.28 4.68 -10.95
N ARG A 212 -13.59 3.97 -12.00
CA ARG A 212 -13.42 2.52 -12.10
C ARG A 212 -12.15 2.22 -12.88
N TRP A 213 -11.54 1.08 -12.61
CA TRP A 213 -10.30 0.67 -13.30
C TRP A 213 -10.45 0.71 -14.82
N ARG A 214 -11.56 0.20 -15.34
CA ARG A 214 -11.87 0.18 -16.78
C ARG A 214 -11.96 1.56 -17.46
N ASP A 215 -12.14 2.62 -16.66
CA ASP A 215 -12.28 3.99 -17.17
C ASP A 215 -10.91 4.69 -17.28
N LEU A 216 -9.84 3.99 -16.94
CA LEU A 216 -8.46 4.49 -16.97
C LEU A 216 -7.79 3.98 -18.26
N PRO A 217 -7.24 4.88 -19.11
CA PRO A 217 -6.51 4.47 -20.29
C PRO A 217 -5.16 3.84 -19.92
N ASP A 218 -4.68 2.97 -20.78
CA ASP A 218 -3.32 2.40 -20.75
C ASP A 218 -2.90 1.70 -19.45
N MET A 219 -3.88 1.28 -18.64
CA MET A 219 -3.60 0.57 -17.39
C MET A 219 -3.37 -0.93 -17.60
N PRO A 220 -2.53 -1.58 -16.77
CA PRO A 220 -2.41 -3.03 -16.76
C PRO A 220 -3.75 -3.70 -16.47
N ASN A 221 -3.86 -4.97 -16.81
CA ASN A 221 -5.06 -5.74 -16.46
C ASN A 221 -5.30 -5.71 -14.94
N GLU A 222 -6.51 -5.29 -14.52
CA GLU A 222 -6.87 -5.13 -13.10
C GLU A 222 -6.64 -6.42 -12.29
N ALA A 223 -6.99 -7.59 -12.83
CA ALA A 223 -6.81 -8.86 -12.14
C ALA A 223 -5.33 -9.14 -11.84
N ARG A 224 -4.41 -8.80 -12.76
CA ARG A 224 -2.96 -8.93 -12.53
C ARG A 224 -2.46 -7.96 -11.46
N VAL A 225 -2.98 -6.74 -11.45
CA VAL A 225 -2.62 -5.75 -10.41
C VAL A 225 -3.08 -6.24 -9.04
N ARG A 226 -4.33 -6.68 -8.91
CA ARG A 226 -4.87 -7.23 -7.66
C ARG A 226 -4.12 -8.49 -7.22
N GLN A 227 -3.76 -9.37 -8.15
CA GLN A 227 -2.91 -10.51 -7.86
C GLN A 227 -1.54 -10.10 -7.30
N ALA A 228 -0.86 -9.15 -7.95
CA ALA A 228 0.44 -8.64 -7.49
C ALA A 228 0.34 -7.98 -6.10
N MET A 229 -0.76 -7.27 -5.82
CA MET A 229 -1.02 -6.69 -4.49
C MET A 229 -1.21 -7.78 -3.42
N ASN A 230 -1.92 -8.87 -3.74
CA ASN A 230 -2.13 -9.99 -2.84
C ASN A 230 -0.82 -10.76 -2.58
N GLU A 231 -0.02 -11.02 -3.60
CA GLU A 231 1.29 -11.67 -3.48
C GLU A 231 2.22 -10.88 -2.56
N ARG A 232 2.24 -9.55 -2.69
CA ARG A 232 3.00 -8.65 -1.82
C ARG A 232 2.33 -8.41 -0.45
N LYS A 233 1.11 -8.90 -0.23
CA LYS A 233 0.33 -8.73 1.01
C LYS A 233 0.12 -7.26 1.39
N LEU A 234 -0.10 -6.39 0.40
CA LEU A 234 -0.25 -4.93 0.59
C LEU A 234 -1.49 -4.55 1.41
N HIS A 235 -2.42 -5.46 1.60
CA HIS A 235 -3.59 -5.32 2.45
C HIS A 235 -3.30 -5.46 3.97
N ARG A 236 -2.06 -5.71 4.37
CA ARG A 236 -1.68 -5.81 5.80
C ARG A 236 -1.79 -4.46 6.51
N ASN A 237 -1.94 -4.54 7.83
CA ASN A 237 -2.05 -3.36 8.68
C ASN A 237 -0.84 -2.43 8.50
N PRO A 238 -1.06 -1.14 8.15
CA PRO A 238 0.02 -0.20 7.85
C PRO A 238 0.75 0.37 9.06
N LYS A 239 0.39 0.03 10.30
CA LYS A 239 0.96 0.64 11.53
C LYS A 239 2.48 0.68 11.56
N THR A 240 3.13 -0.35 11.03
CA THR A 240 4.59 -0.53 11.11
C THR A 240 5.27 -0.66 9.75
N ILE A 241 4.52 -0.53 8.66
CA ILE A 241 5.03 -0.76 7.30
C ILE A 241 5.30 0.59 6.65
N ALA A 242 6.52 0.75 6.12
CA ALA A 242 6.89 1.95 5.36
C ALA A 242 5.97 2.16 4.15
N GLU A 243 5.80 3.42 3.73
CA GLU A 243 4.94 3.79 2.59
C GLU A 243 5.29 3.00 1.33
N ALA A 244 6.59 2.83 1.04
CA ALA A 244 7.07 2.08 -0.11
C ALA A 244 6.63 0.60 -0.08
N ASP A 245 6.57 -0.02 1.12
CA ASP A 245 6.18 -1.43 1.26
C ASP A 245 4.66 -1.64 1.13
N ARG A 246 3.88 -0.56 1.20
CA ARG A 246 2.43 -0.56 1.01
C ARG A 246 2.01 -0.22 -0.41
N THR A 247 2.96 0.17 -1.24
CA THR A 247 2.73 0.72 -2.56
C THR A 247 3.16 -0.26 -3.64
N LEU A 248 2.29 -0.52 -4.60
CA LEU A 248 2.60 -1.25 -5.82
C LEU A 248 2.96 -0.25 -6.91
N ASP A 249 4.13 -0.40 -7.52
CA ASP A 249 4.49 0.28 -8.74
C ASP A 249 3.94 -0.50 -9.94
N LEU A 250 3.05 0.11 -10.72
CA LEU A 250 2.43 -0.51 -11.90
C LEU A 250 3.43 -0.82 -13.01
N GLU A 251 4.55 -0.09 -13.07
CA GLU A 251 5.62 -0.38 -14.02
C GLU A 251 6.15 -1.81 -13.87
N VAL A 252 6.25 -2.30 -12.63
CA VAL A 252 6.65 -3.68 -12.35
C VAL A 252 5.63 -4.68 -12.89
N VAL A 253 4.34 -4.34 -12.86
CA VAL A 253 3.27 -5.20 -13.41
C VAL A 253 3.31 -5.20 -14.94
N HIS A 254 3.53 -4.04 -15.55
CA HIS A 254 3.72 -3.91 -17.00
C HIS A 254 4.93 -4.71 -17.48
N GLN A 255 6.06 -4.55 -16.81
CA GLN A 255 7.29 -5.26 -17.17
C GLN A 255 7.10 -6.80 -17.08
N ARG A 256 6.50 -7.30 -16.02
CA ARG A 256 6.18 -8.74 -15.89
C ARG A 256 5.23 -9.20 -16.99
N ALA A 257 4.21 -8.40 -17.30
CA ALA A 257 3.28 -8.73 -18.37
C ALA A 257 3.97 -8.82 -19.74
N HIS A 258 4.96 -7.96 -19.99
CA HIS A 258 5.77 -7.97 -21.19
C HIS A 258 6.69 -9.21 -21.23
N GLU A 259 7.40 -9.50 -20.13
CA GLU A 259 8.25 -10.69 -19.98
C GLU A 259 7.44 -11.99 -20.18
N ASP A 260 6.19 -12.05 -19.68
CA ASP A 260 5.28 -13.19 -19.87
C ASP A 260 4.80 -13.32 -21.33
N ALA A 261 4.72 -12.23 -22.05
CA ALA A 261 4.33 -12.19 -23.46
C ALA A 261 5.47 -12.57 -24.40
N GLU A 262 6.71 -12.41 -23.97
CA GLU A 262 7.88 -12.77 -24.79
C GLU A 262 7.89 -14.27 -25.08
N PRO A 263 8.14 -14.63 -26.35
CA PRO A 263 8.24 -16.02 -26.74
C PRO A 263 9.49 -16.66 -26.11
N VAL A 264 9.28 -17.67 -25.29
CA VAL A 264 10.38 -18.48 -24.74
C VAL A 264 10.65 -19.65 -25.65
N ILE A 265 11.91 -19.81 -26.05
CA ILE A 265 12.38 -20.99 -26.78
C ILE A 265 12.61 -22.10 -25.76
N ARG A 266 11.85 -23.19 -25.89
CA ARG A 266 11.99 -24.38 -25.05
C ARG A 266 12.51 -25.55 -25.86
N THR A 267 13.33 -26.36 -25.25
CA THR A 267 13.75 -27.66 -25.79
C THR A 267 12.78 -28.76 -25.31
N ILE A 268 12.91 -29.94 -25.86
CA ILE A 268 12.13 -31.12 -25.43
C ILE A 268 12.30 -31.39 -23.90
N HIS A 269 13.44 -31.05 -23.35
CA HIS A 269 13.74 -31.26 -21.91
C HIS A 269 13.02 -30.26 -21.00
N ASP A 270 12.62 -29.10 -21.53
CA ASP A 270 11.97 -28.01 -20.77
C ASP A 270 10.43 -28.15 -20.75
N LEU A 271 9.87 -29.20 -21.35
CA LEU A 271 8.43 -29.47 -21.40
C LEU A 271 7.98 -30.19 -20.13
N GLU A 272 7.86 -29.48 -19.01
CA GLU A 272 7.52 -30.02 -17.68
C GLU A 272 6.21 -30.85 -17.63
N HIS A 273 5.24 -30.54 -18.50
CA HIS A 273 3.90 -31.18 -18.48
C HIS A 273 3.74 -32.32 -19.48
N HIS A 274 4.71 -32.56 -20.33
CA HIS A 274 4.67 -33.63 -21.33
C HIS A 274 5.83 -34.56 -21.11
N ARG A 275 5.53 -35.81 -20.67
CA ARG A 275 6.56 -36.84 -20.57
C ARG A 275 6.83 -37.37 -21.95
N PHE A 276 8.02 -37.05 -22.48
CA PHE A 276 8.49 -37.71 -23.70
C PHE A 276 8.75 -39.19 -23.40
N GLU A 277 8.16 -40.09 -24.22
CA GLU A 277 8.30 -41.53 -24.03
C GLU A 277 9.67 -42.04 -24.51
N TRP A 278 10.69 -41.71 -23.77
CA TRP A 278 12.08 -42.08 -24.06
C TRP A 278 12.27 -43.57 -24.33
N ARG A 279 11.49 -44.45 -23.68
CA ARG A 279 11.57 -45.87 -23.87
C ARG A 279 11.09 -46.30 -25.26
N ARG A 280 9.98 -45.77 -25.76
CA ARG A 280 9.50 -46.04 -27.11
C ARG A 280 10.45 -45.46 -28.17
N TYR A 281 10.87 -44.25 -27.96
CA TYR A 281 11.81 -43.61 -28.87
C TYR A 281 13.14 -44.39 -28.95
N GLY A 282 13.72 -44.70 -27.81
CA GLY A 282 14.94 -45.50 -27.73
C GLY A 282 14.79 -46.92 -28.35
N ALA A 283 13.64 -47.54 -28.16
CA ALA A 283 13.34 -48.87 -28.77
C ALA A 283 13.28 -48.78 -30.31
N VAL A 284 12.62 -47.75 -30.85
CA VAL A 284 12.58 -47.52 -32.30
C VAL A 284 13.98 -47.28 -32.87
N LEU A 285 14.76 -46.44 -32.21
CA LEU A 285 16.11 -46.06 -32.61
C LEU A 285 17.05 -47.29 -32.58
N ALA A 286 17.00 -48.09 -31.50
CA ALA A 286 17.71 -49.33 -31.33
C ALA A 286 17.32 -50.36 -32.39
N GLY A 287 15.99 -50.50 -32.61
CA GLY A 287 15.48 -51.38 -33.68
C GLY A 287 15.99 -51.03 -35.07
N CYS A 288 15.97 -49.76 -35.42
CA CYS A 288 16.53 -49.28 -36.70
C CYS A 288 18.02 -49.63 -36.84
N LEU A 289 18.79 -49.40 -35.76
CA LEU A 289 20.23 -49.70 -35.76
C LEU A 289 20.54 -51.19 -35.89
N VAL A 290 19.79 -52.03 -35.16
CA VAL A 290 19.93 -53.51 -35.23
C VAL A 290 19.59 -54.00 -36.63
N ILE A 291 18.47 -53.54 -37.20
CA ILE A 291 18.09 -53.93 -38.58
C ILE A 291 19.11 -53.45 -39.57
N ALA A 292 19.60 -52.23 -39.46
CA ALA A 292 20.63 -51.68 -40.31
C ALA A 292 21.92 -52.50 -40.24
N MET A 293 22.31 -52.92 -39.07
CA MET A 293 23.46 -53.78 -38.84
C MET A 293 23.28 -55.15 -39.46
N ILE A 294 22.15 -55.81 -39.29
CA ILE A 294 21.84 -57.13 -39.88
C ILE A 294 21.89 -57.04 -41.42
N LEU A 295 21.28 -55.99 -42.02
CA LEU A 295 21.25 -55.78 -43.46
C LEU A 295 22.65 -55.50 -44.03
N SER A 296 23.56 -54.94 -43.23
CA SER A 296 24.93 -54.69 -43.66
C SER A 296 25.81 -55.93 -43.75
N PHE A 297 25.44 -57.01 -43.06
CA PHE A 297 26.12 -58.31 -43.10
C PHE A 297 25.62 -59.24 -44.24
N VAL A 298 24.53 -58.87 -44.89
CA VAL A 298 24.02 -59.66 -46.04
C VAL A 298 24.73 -59.19 -47.31
N ASP A 299 25.43 -60.13 -47.97
CA ASP A 299 26.28 -59.80 -49.10
C ASP A 299 25.47 -59.70 -50.44
N TYR A 300 24.56 -58.71 -50.41
CA TYR A 300 23.70 -58.32 -51.53
C TYR A 300 23.67 -56.81 -51.67
N PRO A 301 23.89 -56.23 -52.85
CA PRO A 301 24.06 -54.76 -53.00
C PRO A 301 22.86 -53.94 -52.49
N LEU A 302 21.66 -54.47 -52.72
CA LEU A 302 20.41 -53.79 -52.36
C LEU A 302 20.20 -53.73 -50.85
N THR A 303 20.54 -54.81 -50.13
CA THR A 303 20.43 -54.91 -48.67
C THR A 303 21.43 -54.00 -47.97
N ARG A 304 22.65 -53.88 -48.54
CA ARG A 304 23.69 -53.00 -48.00
C ARG A 304 23.31 -51.56 -48.15
N SER A 305 22.71 -51.16 -49.28
CA SER A 305 22.19 -49.79 -49.48
C SER A 305 21.00 -49.49 -48.51
N ALA A 306 20.10 -50.42 -48.29
CA ALA A 306 19.01 -50.28 -47.34
C ALA A 306 19.53 -50.14 -45.91
N GLY A 307 20.57 -50.88 -45.52
CA GLY A 307 21.22 -50.77 -44.22
C GLY A 307 21.84 -49.38 -43.99
N MET A 308 22.53 -48.85 -44.99
CA MET A 308 23.08 -47.50 -44.90
C MET A 308 22.00 -46.42 -44.80
N LEU A 309 20.89 -46.56 -45.53
CA LEU A 309 19.77 -45.63 -45.44
C LEU A 309 19.15 -45.66 -44.04
N LEU A 310 18.90 -46.83 -43.45
CA LEU A 310 18.38 -46.97 -42.12
C LEU A 310 19.31 -46.42 -41.05
N MET A 311 20.60 -46.57 -41.20
CA MET A 311 21.62 -45.99 -40.33
C MET A 311 21.56 -44.46 -40.39
N GLY A 312 21.45 -43.89 -41.58
CA GLY A 312 21.26 -42.45 -41.80
C GLY A 312 19.98 -41.92 -41.15
N ILE A 313 18.88 -42.63 -41.28
CA ILE A 313 17.62 -42.30 -40.65
C ILE A 313 17.75 -42.33 -39.12
N ALA A 314 18.35 -43.39 -38.56
CA ALA A 314 18.53 -43.51 -37.11
C ALA A 314 19.41 -42.37 -36.54
N THR A 315 20.51 -42.05 -37.23
CA THR A 315 21.40 -40.95 -36.90
C THR A 315 20.66 -39.60 -36.99
N GLY A 316 19.90 -39.39 -38.07
CA GLY A 316 19.10 -38.18 -38.27
C GLY A 316 18.04 -38.01 -37.20
N LEU A 317 17.35 -39.08 -36.78
CA LEU A 317 16.41 -39.05 -35.67
C LEU A 317 17.08 -38.75 -34.35
N ALA A 318 18.24 -39.36 -34.05
CA ALA A 318 18.98 -39.11 -32.83
C ALA A 318 19.41 -37.62 -32.68
N TRP A 319 19.89 -37.02 -33.77
CA TRP A 319 20.30 -35.61 -33.78
C TRP A 319 19.14 -34.64 -33.93
N GLY A 320 18.06 -35.03 -34.62
CA GLY A 320 16.91 -34.20 -34.91
C GLY A 320 16.19 -33.73 -33.63
N LEU A 321 16.16 -34.57 -32.62
CA LEU A 321 15.55 -34.21 -31.32
C LEU A 321 16.25 -33.03 -30.63
N SER A 322 17.59 -32.93 -30.78
CA SER A 322 18.34 -31.80 -30.18
C SER A 322 18.14 -30.48 -30.93
N LEU A 323 17.65 -30.54 -32.18
CA LEU A 323 17.40 -29.38 -33.04
C LEU A 323 15.93 -28.88 -32.93
N ILE A 324 15.02 -29.70 -32.39
CA ILE A 324 13.61 -29.32 -32.24
C ILE A 324 13.50 -28.28 -31.10
N ARG A 325 13.07 -27.08 -31.46
CA ARG A 325 12.79 -26.00 -30.53
C ARG A 325 11.31 -25.66 -30.57
N PHE A 326 10.71 -25.54 -29.38
CA PHE A 326 9.34 -25.11 -29.21
C PHE A 326 9.34 -23.63 -28.86
N VAL A 327 8.59 -22.84 -29.62
CA VAL A 327 8.38 -21.42 -29.35
C VAL A 327 6.98 -21.27 -28.75
N GLY A 328 6.91 -20.80 -27.53
CA GLY A 328 5.65 -20.63 -26.82
C GLY A 328 5.71 -19.52 -25.78
N ARG A 329 4.53 -19.07 -25.29
CA ARG A 329 4.49 -18.09 -24.22
C ARG A 329 4.97 -18.70 -22.90
N ARG A 330 5.64 -17.89 -22.09
CA ARG A 330 6.00 -18.25 -20.72
C ARG A 330 4.68 -18.50 -19.97
N ARG A 331 4.45 -19.72 -19.50
CA ARG A 331 3.30 -19.99 -18.62
C ARG A 331 3.67 -19.49 -17.23
N SER A 332 2.89 -18.53 -16.74
CA SER A 332 2.92 -18.09 -15.32
C SER A 332 2.32 -19.18 -14.42
#